data_5116ad8f5d970fd19fae4e8f58a1c20a
#
_entry.id   5116ad8f5d970fd19fae4e8f58a1c20a
#
_cell.length_a   1.000
_cell.length_b   1.000
_cell.length_c   1.000
_cell.angle_alpha   90.00
_cell.angle_beta   90.00
_cell.angle_gamma   90.00
#
_symmetry.space_group_name_H-M   'P 1'
#
loop_
_entity.id
_entity.type
_entity.pdbx_description
1 polymer ?
#
loop_
_entity_poly.entity_id
_entity_poly.type
_entity_poly.pdbx_seq_one_letter_code
_entity_poly.pdbx_strand_id
1 'polypeptide(L)'
;QALGFGFCCGFLGLLHMDIVRERLEREYDLELLATTPNVEYRVTTTAGEVLGVRSPGDLPNPSRIETIEEPFVRCSILVPRDGVGAVMGLCQDRRGVFVTMEPIEERQQIVYDLPLAEIVLDFYDQLKSRTRGYASLDYELNGYREGPLVKLDILLAGDPVDALSLILHRDVAYPRAKIIVERLQKVIPRQFFEVAIQAAIGSRVIARETKPAMRKNVTAKCYGGDITRKRKLWAKQKEGKKRMKSIGQVDIPQKAFLAVLDTGDEK
;
A
#
# COMPACT_ATOMS: atom_id res chain seq x y z
N GLN A 1 -5.18 -12.56 13.74
CA GLN A 1 -5.16 -12.57 12.25
C GLN A 1 -6.43 -11.85 11.80
N ALA A 2 -6.28 -10.60 11.36
CA ALA A 2 -7.42 -9.72 11.04
C ALA A 2 -8.25 -10.19 9.83
N LEU A 3 -7.66 -11.00 8.93
CA LEU A 3 -8.29 -11.46 7.68
C LEU A 3 -8.61 -12.96 7.65
N GLY A 4 -8.33 -13.70 8.71
CA GLY A 4 -8.57 -15.15 8.75
C GLY A 4 -7.57 -15.96 7.93
N PHE A 5 -8.01 -17.14 7.47
CA PHE A 5 -7.21 -18.05 6.65
C PHE A 5 -7.14 -17.58 5.20
N GLY A 6 -5.96 -17.66 4.57
CA GLY A 6 -5.75 -17.24 3.19
C GLY A 6 -4.66 -18.06 2.49
N PHE A 7 -4.53 -17.84 1.18
CA PHE A 7 -3.53 -18.47 0.33
C PHE A 7 -2.60 -17.41 -0.26
N CYS A 8 -1.33 -17.75 -0.40
CA CYS A 8 -0.39 -16.98 -1.19
C CYS A 8 -0.41 -17.54 -2.63
N CYS A 9 -0.80 -16.71 -3.59
CA CYS A 9 -0.95 -17.11 -4.99
C CYS A 9 -0.03 -16.29 -5.88
N GLY A 10 0.53 -16.93 -6.90
CA GLY A 10 1.29 -16.26 -7.95
C GLY A 10 0.44 -16.09 -9.22
N PHE A 11 0.52 -14.92 -9.86
CA PHE A 11 -0.20 -14.60 -11.08
C PHE A 11 0.76 -14.08 -12.16
N LEU A 12 0.36 -14.22 -13.43
CA LEU A 12 1.15 -13.72 -14.56
C LEU A 12 1.05 -12.19 -14.76
N GLY A 13 0.24 -11.51 -13.95
CA GLY A 13 -0.01 -10.08 -13.96
C GLY A 13 -1.36 -9.75 -13.35
N LEU A 14 -1.67 -8.45 -13.18
CA LEU A 14 -2.90 -7.97 -12.56
C LEU A 14 -4.16 -8.44 -13.29
N LEU A 15 -4.15 -8.41 -14.63
CA LEU A 15 -5.28 -8.88 -15.44
C LEU A 15 -5.56 -10.37 -15.21
N HIS A 16 -4.52 -11.21 -15.10
CA HIS A 16 -4.69 -12.64 -14.79
C HIS A 16 -5.28 -12.83 -13.39
N MET A 17 -4.81 -12.07 -12.42
CA MET A 17 -5.38 -12.07 -11.06
C MET A 17 -6.87 -11.71 -11.08
N ASP A 18 -7.25 -10.64 -11.79
CA ASP A 18 -8.65 -10.19 -11.86
C ASP A 18 -9.57 -11.24 -12.52
N ILE A 19 -9.11 -11.88 -13.61
CA ILE A 19 -9.86 -12.95 -14.28
C ILE A 19 -10.06 -14.15 -13.36
N VAL A 20 -9.00 -14.59 -12.67
CA VAL A 20 -9.09 -15.73 -11.74
C VAL A 20 -10.02 -15.41 -10.58
N ARG A 21 -9.90 -14.20 -10.00
CA ARG A 21 -10.78 -13.75 -8.93
C ARG A 21 -12.24 -13.72 -9.38
N GLU A 22 -12.55 -13.07 -10.50
CA GLU A 22 -13.92 -12.98 -11.03
C GLU A 22 -14.52 -14.38 -11.29
N ARG A 23 -13.73 -15.31 -11.80
CA ARG A 23 -14.19 -16.69 -12.01
C ARG A 23 -14.51 -17.39 -10.70
N LEU A 24 -13.65 -17.28 -9.68
CA LEU A 24 -13.87 -17.88 -8.37
C LEU A 24 -15.11 -17.29 -7.68
N GLU A 25 -15.28 -15.98 -7.76
CA GLU A 25 -16.46 -15.29 -7.22
C GLU A 25 -17.76 -15.76 -7.93
N ARG A 26 -17.73 -15.88 -9.27
CA ARG A 26 -18.94 -16.24 -10.06
C ARG A 26 -19.25 -17.74 -10.08
N GLU A 27 -18.24 -18.61 -10.13
CA GLU A 27 -18.44 -20.05 -10.25
C GLU A 27 -18.66 -20.72 -8.88
N TYR A 28 -18.08 -20.17 -7.82
CA TYR A 28 -18.09 -20.77 -6.49
C TYR A 28 -18.79 -19.92 -5.43
N ASP A 29 -19.32 -18.74 -5.81
CA ASP A 29 -20.01 -17.80 -4.89
C ASP A 29 -19.12 -17.44 -3.67
N LEU A 30 -17.82 -17.22 -3.91
CA LEU A 30 -16.84 -16.89 -2.90
C LEU A 30 -16.67 -15.37 -2.81
N GLU A 31 -16.66 -14.83 -1.60
CA GLU A 31 -16.22 -13.46 -1.36
C GLU A 31 -14.70 -13.46 -1.10
N LEU A 32 -13.92 -12.99 -2.09
CA LEU A 32 -12.45 -13.04 -2.06
C LEU A 32 -11.87 -11.66 -1.73
N LEU A 33 -10.93 -11.63 -0.79
CA LEU A 33 -10.17 -10.45 -0.45
C LEU A 33 -8.73 -10.60 -0.91
N ALA A 34 -8.33 -9.81 -1.91
CA ALA A 34 -6.94 -9.75 -2.34
C ALA A 34 -6.17 -8.72 -1.52
N THR A 35 -5.03 -9.12 -0.97
CA THR A 35 -4.13 -8.26 -0.21
C THR A 35 -2.75 -8.20 -0.84
N THR A 36 -1.93 -7.25 -0.42
CA THR A 36 -0.53 -7.11 -0.85
C THR A 36 0.27 -8.36 -0.50
N PRO A 37 1.07 -8.90 -1.45
CA PRO A 37 2.06 -9.88 -1.11
C PRO A 37 3.08 -9.23 -0.17
N ASN A 38 3.30 -9.82 0.99
CA ASN A 38 4.32 -9.39 1.92
C ASN A 38 5.57 -10.27 1.76
N VAL A 39 6.71 -9.64 1.80
CA VAL A 39 7.99 -10.33 1.94
C VAL A 39 8.23 -10.66 3.41
N GLU A 40 9.04 -11.68 3.70
CA GLU A 40 9.43 -11.99 5.05
C GLU A 40 10.61 -11.12 5.47
N TYR A 41 10.40 -10.30 6.50
CA TYR A 41 11.45 -9.49 7.12
C TYR A 41 12.09 -10.26 8.27
N ARG A 42 13.36 -10.02 8.54
CA ARG A 42 14.03 -10.49 9.75
C ARG A 42 14.17 -9.34 10.72
N VAL A 43 13.69 -9.54 11.93
CA VAL A 43 13.74 -8.53 12.99
C VAL A 43 14.58 -9.07 14.13
N THR A 44 15.70 -8.41 14.41
CA THR A 44 16.49 -8.69 15.59
C THR A 44 15.99 -7.83 16.75
N THR A 45 15.62 -8.46 17.83
CA THR A 45 15.15 -7.78 19.03
C THR A 45 16.34 -7.35 19.92
N THR A 46 16.12 -6.38 20.80
CA THR A 46 17.10 -5.94 21.81
C THR A 46 17.50 -7.06 22.80
N ALA A 47 16.76 -8.18 22.81
CA ALA A 47 17.11 -9.39 23.57
C ALA A 47 18.00 -10.38 22.76
N GLY A 48 18.34 -10.04 21.51
CA GLY A 48 19.13 -10.89 20.60
C GLY A 48 18.31 -12.00 19.90
N GLU A 49 16.99 -11.95 19.98
CA GLU A 49 16.09 -12.90 19.33
C GLU A 49 15.85 -12.49 17.87
N VAL A 50 15.95 -13.42 16.93
CA VAL A 50 15.66 -13.17 15.51
C VAL A 50 14.27 -13.70 15.17
N LEU A 51 13.39 -12.81 14.74
CA LEU A 51 12.00 -13.10 14.41
C LEU A 51 11.77 -12.93 12.91
N GLY A 52 11.09 -13.91 12.28
CA GLY A 52 10.57 -13.78 10.91
C GLY A 52 9.21 -13.06 10.94
N VAL A 53 9.12 -11.89 10.32
CA VAL A 53 7.90 -11.07 10.29
C VAL A 53 7.34 -11.05 8.87
N ARG A 54 6.13 -11.57 8.69
CA ARG A 54 5.43 -11.63 7.40
C ARG A 54 4.28 -10.64 7.29
N SER A 55 3.81 -10.13 8.42
CA SER A 55 2.72 -9.16 8.46
C SER A 55 3.13 -7.92 9.27
N PRO A 56 2.72 -6.71 8.87
CA PRO A 56 2.95 -5.51 9.68
C PRO A 56 2.38 -5.61 11.11
N GLY A 57 1.31 -6.41 11.29
CA GLY A 57 0.72 -6.66 12.61
C GLY A 57 1.61 -7.48 13.55
N ASP A 58 2.52 -8.31 12.99
CA ASP A 58 3.43 -9.15 13.76
C ASP A 58 4.72 -8.42 14.17
N LEU A 59 4.89 -7.17 13.72
CA LEU A 59 6.08 -6.39 14.05
C LEU A 59 6.11 -6.07 15.54
N PRO A 60 7.20 -6.39 16.27
CA PRO A 60 7.34 -6.05 17.68
C PRO A 60 7.24 -4.54 17.92
N ASN A 61 7.01 -4.16 19.18
CA ASN A 61 7.04 -2.75 19.56
C ASN A 61 8.40 -2.13 19.16
N PRO A 62 8.44 -0.94 18.54
CA PRO A 62 9.67 -0.29 18.10
C PRO A 62 10.78 -0.20 19.18
N SER A 63 10.41 -0.10 20.46
CA SER A 63 11.38 -0.08 21.57
C SER A 63 12.10 -1.41 21.81
N ARG A 64 11.62 -2.51 21.24
CA ARG A 64 12.22 -3.86 21.33
C ARG A 64 12.96 -4.27 20.06
N ILE A 65 12.95 -3.43 19.04
CA ILE A 65 13.61 -3.70 17.77
C ILE A 65 15.01 -3.11 17.82
N GLU A 66 16.02 -3.93 17.55
CA GLU A 66 17.40 -3.49 17.35
C GLU A 66 17.65 -3.22 15.86
N THR A 67 17.39 -4.22 14.99
CA THR A 67 17.53 -4.11 13.55
C THR A 67 16.37 -4.75 12.80
N ILE A 68 16.11 -4.25 11.60
CA ILE A 68 15.19 -4.87 10.65
C ILE A 68 15.95 -5.09 9.34
N GLU A 69 15.92 -6.33 8.85
CA GLU A 69 16.53 -6.73 7.59
C GLU A 69 15.43 -7.08 6.57
N GLU A 70 15.63 -6.62 5.34
CA GLU A 70 14.78 -6.98 4.20
C GLU A 70 15.50 -7.94 3.24
N PRO A 71 14.76 -8.86 2.58
CA PRO A 71 15.36 -9.75 1.59
C PRO A 71 15.73 -8.98 0.34
N PHE A 72 16.95 -9.23 -0.16
CA PHE A 72 17.46 -8.72 -1.41
C PHE A 72 17.52 -9.81 -2.46
N VAL A 73 17.35 -9.41 -3.70
CA VAL A 73 17.53 -10.27 -4.88
C VAL A 73 18.54 -9.65 -5.82
N ARG A 74 19.31 -10.52 -6.47
CA ARG A 74 20.15 -10.15 -7.59
C ARG A 74 19.37 -10.29 -8.87
N CYS A 75 19.11 -9.17 -9.51
CA CYS A 75 18.37 -9.08 -10.76
C CYS A 75 19.32 -9.00 -11.94
N SER A 76 19.14 -9.89 -12.91
CA SER A 76 19.79 -9.88 -14.19
C SER A 76 18.81 -9.44 -15.27
N ILE A 77 19.00 -8.25 -15.82
CA ILE A 77 18.09 -7.63 -16.78
C ILE A 77 18.77 -7.56 -18.14
N LEU A 78 18.18 -8.25 -19.11
CA LEU A 78 18.67 -8.20 -20.50
C LEU A 78 17.81 -7.23 -21.30
N VAL A 79 18.44 -6.20 -21.89
CA VAL A 79 17.74 -5.10 -22.57
C VAL A 79 18.50 -4.63 -23.81
N PRO A 80 17.82 -4.15 -24.89
CA PRO A 80 18.47 -3.48 -26.00
C PRO A 80 19.21 -2.21 -25.53
N ARG A 81 20.23 -1.80 -26.27
CA ARG A 81 21.10 -0.65 -25.91
C ARG A 81 20.32 0.65 -25.69
N ASP A 82 19.28 0.89 -26.46
CA ASP A 82 18.41 2.07 -26.35
C ASP A 82 17.56 2.10 -25.08
N GLY A 83 17.33 0.93 -24.45
CA GLY A 83 16.55 0.79 -23.21
C GLY A 83 17.38 0.89 -21.93
N VAL A 84 18.71 0.91 -21.99
CA VAL A 84 19.60 0.88 -20.82
C VAL A 84 19.29 2.00 -19.83
N GLY A 85 19.18 3.23 -20.29
CA GLY A 85 18.91 4.39 -19.43
C GLY A 85 17.57 4.28 -18.68
N ALA A 86 16.52 3.78 -19.36
CA ALA A 86 15.22 3.58 -18.75
C ALA A 86 15.22 2.50 -17.67
N VAL A 87 15.98 1.41 -17.90
CA VAL A 87 16.14 0.33 -16.91
C VAL A 87 16.95 0.80 -15.70
N MET A 88 18.06 1.50 -15.93
CA MET A 88 18.86 2.04 -14.83
C MET A 88 18.07 3.02 -13.97
N GLY A 89 17.30 3.92 -14.59
CA GLY A 89 16.41 4.83 -13.87
C GLY A 89 15.37 4.07 -13.04
N LEU A 90 14.72 3.05 -13.63
CA LEU A 90 13.75 2.22 -12.89
C LEU A 90 14.38 1.53 -11.68
N CYS A 91 15.57 0.92 -11.84
CA CYS A 91 16.25 0.24 -10.74
C CYS A 91 16.68 1.22 -9.63
N GLN A 92 17.13 2.43 -9.98
CA GLN A 92 17.48 3.48 -9.02
C GLN A 92 16.24 3.97 -8.24
N ASP A 93 15.12 4.20 -8.92
CA ASP A 93 13.84 4.56 -8.30
C ASP A 93 13.38 3.50 -7.28
N ARG A 94 13.78 2.24 -7.48
CA ARG A 94 13.47 1.08 -6.62
C ARG A 94 14.60 0.72 -5.64
N ARG A 95 15.43 1.67 -5.27
CA ARG A 95 16.52 1.49 -4.30
C ARG A 95 17.57 0.45 -4.72
N GLY A 96 17.68 0.20 -6.03
CA GLY A 96 18.61 -0.77 -6.57
C GLY A 96 20.06 -0.33 -6.45
N VAL A 97 20.93 -1.28 -6.11
CA VAL A 97 22.37 -1.10 -6.08
C VAL A 97 22.95 -1.71 -7.35
N PHE A 98 23.60 -0.89 -8.16
CA PHE A 98 24.24 -1.34 -9.40
C PHE A 98 25.39 -2.29 -9.09
N VAL A 99 25.48 -3.43 -9.81
CA VAL A 99 26.55 -4.42 -9.66
C VAL A 99 27.46 -4.42 -10.89
N THR A 100 26.93 -4.73 -12.06
CA THR A 100 27.72 -4.77 -13.30
C THR A 100 26.83 -4.55 -14.53
N MET A 101 27.44 -4.23 -15.65
CA MET A 101 26.79 -4.18 -16.96
C MET A 101 27.74 -4.75 -18.00
N GLU A 102 27.27 -5.74 -18.75
CA GLU A 102 28.06 -6.45 -19.75
C GLU A 102 27.31 -6.51 -21.07
N PRO A 103 28.01 -6.31 -22.20
CA PRO A 103 27.42 -6.48 -23.52
C PRO A 103 27.25 -7.96 -23.84
N ILE A 104 26.05 -8.34 -24.27
CA ILE A 104 25.73 -9.66 -24.82
C ILE A 104 25.18 -9.46 -26.22
N GLU A 105 26.01 -9.68 -27.24
CA GLU A 105 25.69 -9.42 -28.64
C GLU A 105 25.19 -7.99 -28.88
N GLU A 106 23.93 -7.84 -29.31
CA GLU A 106 23.31 -6.54 -29.55
C GLU A 106 22.58 -5.96 -28.33
N ARG A 107 22.59 -6.68 -27.21
CA ARG A 107 21.92 -6.31 -25.97
C ARG A 107 22.91 -5.98 -24.86
N GLN A 108 22.38 -5.47 -23.75
CA GLN A 108 23.13 -5.25 -22.52
C GLN A 108 22.49 -6.09 -21.41
N GLN A 109 23.30 -6.81 -20.68
CA GLN A 109 22.92 -7.41 -19.42
C GLN A 109 23.30 -6.45 -18.30
N ILE A 110 22.32 -6.04 -17.52
CA ILE A 110 22.49 -5.13 -16.39
C ILE A 110 22.14 -5.90 -15.12
N VAL A 111 23.05 -5.90 -14.17
CA VAL A 111 22.86 -6.59 -12.89
C VAL A 111 22.69 -5.57 -11.78
N TYR A 112 21.62 -5.72 -11.03
CA TYR A 112 21.29 -4.92 -9.86
C TYR A 112 20.96 -5.81 -8.67
N ASP A 113 21.35 -5.40 -7.49
CA ASP A 113 20.80 -5.92 -6.25
C ASP A 113 19.61 -5.04 -5.84
N LEU A 114 18.42 -5.61 -5.75
CA LEU A 114 17.16 -4.91 -5.47
C LEU A 114 16.47 -5.51 -4.23
N PRO A 115 15.82 -4.69 -3.40
CA PRO A 115 14.94 -5.23 -2.36
C PRO A 115 13.78 -6.00 -2.99
N LEU A 116 13.50 -7.21 -2.50
CA LEU A 116 12.42 -8.05 -3.04
C LEU A 116 11.06 -7.35 -2.98
N ALA A 117 10.80 -6.58 -1.93
CA ALA A 117 9.55 -5.83 -1.76
C ALA A 117 9.27 -4.82 -2.89
N GLU A 118 10.33 -4.29 -3.53
CA GLU A 118 10.21 -3.32 -4.63
C GLU A 118 9.94 -4.00 -5.99
N ILE A 119 10.13 -5.32 -6.08
CA ILE A 119 9.97 -6.07 -7.33
C ILE A 119 8.60 -6.73 -7.43
N VAL A 120 8.07 -7.19 -6.30
CA VAL A 120 6.90 -8.08 -6.24
C VAL A 120 5.63 -7.44 -6.83
N LEU A 121 5.48 -6.12 -6.78
CA LEU A 121 4.24 -5.45 -7.18
C LEU A 121 4.20 -5.17 -8.69
N ASP A 122 4.86 -4.13 -9.12
CA ASP A 122 4.69 -3.55 -10.46
C ASP A 122 6.00 -3.40 -11.25
N PHE A 123 7.12 -3.83 -10.68
CA PHE A 123 8.44 -3.67 -11.31
C PHE A 123 8.51 -4.29 -12.70
N TYR A 124 7.98 -5.52 -12.84
CA TYR A 124 8.00 -6.23 -14.12
C TYR A 124 7.16 -5.51 -15.19
N ASP A 125 5.99 -5.02 -14.82
CA ASP A 125 5.10 -4.30 -15.73
C ASP A 125 5.73 -2.97 -16.16
N GLN A 126 6.35 -2.24 -15.22
CA GLN A 126 7.09 -1.01 -15.53
C GLN A 126 8.33 -1.29 -16.40
N LEU A 127 9.06 -2.36 -16.11
CA LEU A 127 10.20 -2.78 -16.92
C LEU A 127 9.79 -3.02 -18.37
N LYS A 128 8.71 -3.80 -18.58
CA LYS A 128 8.16 -4.07 -19.91
C LYS A 128 7.66 -2.81 -20.61
N SER A 129 6.92 -1.98 -19.89
CA SER A 129 6.38 -0.73 -20.44
C SER A 129 7.48 0.24 -20.89
N ARG A 130 8.49 0.47 -20.03
CA ARG A 130 9.61 1.38 -20.32
C ARG A 130 10.55 0.87 -21.41
N THR A 131 10.54 -0.44 -21.70
CA THR A 131 11.40 -1.06 -22.71
C THR A 131 10.62 -1.59 -23.93
N ARG A 132 9.38 -1.16 -24.12
CA ARG A 132 8.50 -1.61 -25.22
C ARG A 132 8.35 -3.14 -25.30
N GLY A 133 8.43 -3.82 -24.16
CA GLY A 133 8.33 -5.27 -24.06
C GLY A 133 9.64 -6.04 -24.29
N TYR A 134 10.74 -5.38 -24.64
CA TYR A 134 11.98 -6.08 -25.04
C TYR A 134 12.86 -6.51 -23.88
N ALA A 135 12.74 -5.93 -22.68
CA ALA A 135 13.54 -6.37 -21.54
C ALA A 135 13.07 -7.72 -21.00
N SER A 136 14.00 -8.54 -20.57
CA SER A 136 13.74 -9.73 -19.76
C SER A 136 14.41 -9.60 -18.41
N LEU A 137 13.80 -10.19 -17.38
CA LEU A 137 14.22 -10.17 -15.99
C LEU A 137 14.37 -11.60 -15.51
N ASP A 138 15.50 -11.89 -14.92
CA ASP A 138 15.72 -13.06 -14.08
C ASP A 138 16.25 -12.58 -12.71
N TYR A 139 15.92 -13.29 -11.63
CA TYR A 139 16.37 -12.91 -10.32
C TYR A 139 16.57 -14.11 -9.39
N GLU A 140 17.50 -13.98 -8.49
CA GLU A 140 17.83 -14.96 -7.45
C GLU A 140 17.95 -14.29 -6.09
N LEU A 141 17.64 -15.02 -5.01
CA LEU A 141 17.75 -14.50 -3.64
C LEU A 141 19.23 -14.21 -3.32
N ASN A 142 19.51 -13.01 -2.83
CA ASN A 142 20.84 -12.52 -2.49
C ASN A 142 20.94 -12.11 -1.00
N GLY A 143 20.33 -12.90 -0.12
CA GLY A 143 20.40 -12.72 1.32
C GLY A 143 19.50 -11.61 1.86
N TYR A 144 19.81 -11.20 3.09
CA TYR A 144 19.10 -10.15 3.81
C TYR A 144 20.03 -8.98 4.06
N ARG A 145 19.50 -7.76 4.03
CA ARG A 145 20.28 -6.55 4.33
C ARG A 145 19.49 -5.67 5.30
N GLU A 146 20.19 -5.13 6.27
CA GLU A 146 19.66 -4.16 7.21
C GLU A 146 19.30 -2.86 6.48
N GLY A 147 18.15 -2.26 6.87
CA GLY A 147 17.71 -0.98 6.33
C GLY A 147 16.86 -0.22 7.33
N PRO A 148 16.72 1.11 7.17
CA PRO A 148 15.87 1.96 8.00
C PRO A 148 14.39 1.74 7.65
N LEU A 149 13.88 0.55 7.94
CA LEU A 149 12.50 0.15 7.69
C LEU A 149 11.58 0.65 8.79
N VAL A 150 10.38 1.05 8.40
CA VAL A 150 9.35 1.56 9.31
C VAL A 150 7.99 0.92 9.01
N LYS A 151 7.19 0.74 10.05
CA LYS A 151 5.77 0.38 9.90
C LYS A 151 4.98 1.66 9.58
N LEU A 152 4.26 1.64 8.47
CA LEU A 152 3.29 2.65 8.10
C LEU A 152 1.90 2.13 8.47
N ASP A 153 1.32 2.68 9.52
CA ASP A 153 -0.04 2.36 9.95
C ASP A 153 -1.04 3.23 9.22
N ILE A 154 -2.11 2.60 8.69
CA ILE A 154 -3.25 3.30 8.11
C ILE A 154 -4.38 3.34 9.13
N LEU A 155 -4.83 4.55 9.48
CA LEU A 155 -5.91 4.75 10.43
C LEU A 155 -7.15 5.30 9.72
N LEU A 156 -8.31 4.70 10.00
CA LEU A 156 -9.61 5.17 9.54
C LEU A 156 -10.45 5.62 10.72
N ALA A 157 -10.85 6.88 10.71
CA ALA A 157 -11.57 7.54 11.82
C ALA A 157 -10.82 7.53 13.17
N GLY A 158 -9.53 7.21 13.18
CA GLY A 158 -8.66 7.11 14.34
C GLY A 158 -8.28 5.68 14.72
N ASP A 159 -8.96 4.68 14.15
CA ASP A 159 -8.70 3.26 14.42
C ASP A 159 -7.71 2.69 13.40
N PRO A 160 -6.65 1.99 13.83
CA PRO A 160 -5.68 1.37 12.93
C PRO A 160 -6.32 0.18 12.18
N VAL A 161 -5.98 0.06 10.90
CA VAL A 161 -6.41 -1.05 10.03
C VAL A 161 -5.17 -1.83 9.62
N ASP A 162 -4.86 -2.90 10.36
CA ASP A 162 -3.63 -3.69 10.13
C ASP A 162 -3.54 -4.27 8.71
N ALA A 163 -4.68 -4.62 8.11
CA ALA A 163 -4.73 -5.14 6.75
C ALA A 163 -4.32 -4.14 5.64
N LEU A 164 -4.30 -2.84 5.97
CA LEU A 164 -3.85 -1.77 5.10
C LEU A 164 -2.45 -1.24 5.48
N SER A 165 -1.91 -1.68 6.62
CA SER A 165 -0.60 -1.28 7.09
C SER A 165 0.53 -1.92 6.27
N LEU A 166 1.67 -1.25 6.16
CA LEU A 166 2.80 -1.68 5.34
C LEU A 166 4.12 -1.54 6.12
N ILE A 167 5.09 -2.41 5.78
CA ILE A 167 6.50 -2.21 6.17
C ILE A 167 7.24 -1.70 4.94
N LEU A 168 7.92 -0.56 5.06
CA LEU A 168 8.61 0.06 3.95
C LEU A 168 9.80 0.91 4.41
N HIS A 169 10.66 1.25 3.48
CA HIS A 169 11.83 2.08 3.76
C HIS A 169 11.42 3.50 4.15
N ARG A 170 12.10 4.09 5.13
CA ARG A 170 11.79 5.42 5.69
C ARG A 170 11.72 6.51 4.63
N ASP A 171 12.64 6.50 3.66
CA ASP A 171 12.75 7.55 2.65
C ASP A 171 11.55 7.57 1.68
N VAL A 172 10.94 6.40 1.41
CA VAL A 172 9.76 6.28 0.56
C VAL A 172 8.45 6.36 1.33
N ALA A 173 8.51 6.38 2.67
CA ALA A 173 7.32 6.33 3.53
C ALA A 173 6.38 7.52 3.31
N TYR A 174 6.90 8.74 3.22
CA TYR A 174 6.08 9.94 3.05
C TYR A 174 5.37 10.00 1.69
N PRO A 175 6.08 9.88 0.53
CA PRO A 175 5.42 9.89 -0.77
C PRO A 175 4.41 8.76 -0.91
N ARG A 176 4.72 7.55 -0.46
CA ARG A 176 3.78 6.42 -0.47
C ARG A 176 2.56 6.67 0.41
N ALA A 177 2.75 7.15 1.64
CA ALA A 177 1.66 7.50 2.55
C ALA A 177 0.67 8.48 1.91
N LYS A 178 1.18 9.53 1.24
CA LYS A 178 0.35 10.53 0.57
C LYS A 178 -0.51 9.90 -0.54
N ILE A 179 0.11 9.12 -1.43
CA ILE A 179 -0.58 8.44 -2.52
C ILE A 179 -1.66 7.50 -1.98
N ILE A 180 -1.34 6.68 -0.98
CA ILE A 180 -2.29 5.73 -0.36
C ILE A 180 -3.49 6.47 0.24
N VAL A 181 -3.25 7.53 1.01
CA VAL A 181 -4.33 8.28 1.67
C VAL A 181 -5.25 8.96 0.65
N GLU A 182 -4.70 9.55 -0.42
CA GLU A 182 -5.45 10.15 -1.53
C GLU A 182 -6.31 9.11 -2.26
N ARG A 183 -5.77 7.92 -2.54
CA ARG A 183 -6.50 6.82 -3.19
C ARG A 183 -7.59 6.26 -2.29
N LEU A 184 -7.29 6.03 -1.03
CA LEU A 184 -8.29 5.58 -0.05
C LEU A 184 -9.43 6.60 0.07
N GLN A 185 -9.14 7.90 0.01
CA GLN A 185 -10.16 8.92 0.01
C GLN A 185 -11.10 8.81 -1.21
N LYS A 186 -10.58 8.44 -2.39
CA LYS A 186 -11.41 8.25 -3.59
C LYS A 186 -12.31 7.00 -3.45
N VAL A 187 -11.77 5.90 -2.94
CA VAL A 187 -12.41 4.58 -2.90
C VAL A 187 -13.38 4.40 -1.72
N ILE A 188 -13.03 4.92 -0.53
CA ILE A 188 -13.89 4.80 0.66
C ILE A 188 -15.20 5.58 0.44
N PRO A 189 -16.36 4.94 0.59
CA PRO A 189 -17.65 5.61 0.42
C PRO A 189 -17.91 6.64 1.52
N ARG A 190 -18.73 7.64 1.21
CA ARG A 190 -19.16 8.62 2.22
C ARG A 190 -20.01 7.93 3.27
N GLN A 191 -19.67 8.11 4.52
CA GLN A 191 -20.38 7.62 5.69
C GLN A 191 -21.30 8.72 6.26
N PHE A 192 -22.13 8.37 7.26
CA PHE A 192 -22.95 9.35 7.98
C PHE A 192 -22.12 10.31 8.84
N PHE A 193 -20.87 10.01 9.09
CA PHE A 193 -19.89 10.84 9.79
C PHE A 193 -18.65 11.08 8.92
N GLU A 194 -17.85 12.04 9.32
CA GLU A 194 -16.59 12.37 8.66
C GLU A 194 -15.55 11.30 8.98
N VAL A 195 -14.95 10.72 7.95
CA VAL A 195 -13.88 9.73 8.07
C VAL A 195 -12.54 10.41 7.82
N ALA A 196 -11.73 10.52 8.87
CA ALA A 196 -10.33 10.89 8.75
C ALA A 196 -9.54 9.66 8.28
N ILE A 197 -8.83 9.76 7.17
CA ILE A 197 -7.93 8.75 6.62
C ILE A 197 -6.54 9.24 6.90
N GLN A 198 -5.78 8.51 7.69
CA GLN A 198 -4.47 8.96 8.15
C GLN A 198 -3.43 7.86 7.94
N ALA A 199 -2.22 8.25 7.61
CA ALA A 199 -1.06 7.38 7.59
C ALA A 199 -0.07 7.86 8.66
N ALA A 200 0.38 6.95 9.51
CA ALA A 200 1.22 7.26 10.65
C ALA A 200 2.42 6.33 10.75
N ILE A 201 3.52 6.83 11.29
CA ILE A 201 4.69 6.05 11.71
C ILE A 201 4.78 6.17 13.23
N GLY A 202 4.49 5.08 13.93
CA GLY A 202 4.30 5.10 15.37
C GLY A 202 3.18 6.05 15.76
N SER A 203 3.47 7.05 16.62
CA SER A 203 2.48 8.05 17.04
C SER A 203 2.35 9.27 16.10
N ARG A 204 3.23 9.39 15.10
CA ARG A 204 3.29 10.56 14.22
C ARG A 204 2.51 10.34 12.94
N VAL A 205 1.44 11.11 12.73
CA VAL A 205 0.72 11.18 11.46
C VAL A 205 1.56 11.95 10.44
N ILE A 206 1.86 11.30 9.29
CA ILE A 206 2.68 11.89 8.22
C ILE A 206 1.85 12.31 7.01
N ALA A 207 0.69 11.68 6.78
CA ALA A 207 -0.24 12.08 5.73
C ALA A 207 -1.68 11.96 6.24
N ARG A 208 -2.55 12.85 5.77
CA ARG A 208 -3.96 12.86 6.16
C ARG A 208 -4.83 13.38 5.05
N GLU A 209 -5.93 12.66 4.81
CA GLU A 209 -7.05 13.08 3.99
C GLU A 209 -8.36 12.91 4.75
N THR A 210 -9.40 13.56 4.27
CA THR A 210 -10.70 13.52 4.96
C THR A 210 -11.83 13.24 3.97
N LYS A 211 -12.62 12.21 4.23
CA LYS A 211 -13.84 11.95 3.50
C LYS A 211 -15.02 12.64 4.21
N PRO A 212 -15.67 13.63 3.58
CA PRO A 212 -16.76 14.35 4.22
C PRO A 212 -17.99 13.48 4.43
N ALA A 213 -18.67 13.68 5.54
CA ALA A 213 -19.91 12.99 5.86
C ALA A 213 -21.02 13.25 4.83
N MET A 214 -21.91 12.28 4.65
CA MET A 214 -23.16 12.51 3.95
C MET A 214 -23.97 13.62 4.68
N ARG A 215 -24.48 14.58 3.93
CA ARG A 215 -25.28 15.68 4.49
C ARG A 215 -26.69 15.64 3.95
N LYS A 216 -27.67 15.61 4.84
CA LYS A 216 -29.05 15.92 4.52
C LYS A 216 -29.26 17.43 4.73
N ASN A 217 -29.89 18.09 3.79
CA ASN A 217 -30.29 19.51 3.95
C ASN A 217 -31.46 19.62 4.95
N VAL A 218 -31.10 19.72 6.24
CA VAL A 218 -32.10 19.77 7.32
C VAL A 218 -32.85 21.12 7.37
N THR A 219 -32.39 22.13 6.64
CA THR A 219 -32.97 23.46 6.57
C THR A 219 -33.79 23.69 5.30
N ALA A 220 -33.89 22.71 4.38
CA ALA A 220 -34.63 22.84 3.11
C ALA A 220 -36.11 23.22 3.29
N LYS A 221 -36.74 22.78 4.39
CA LYS A 221 -38.15 23.09 4.72
C LYS A 221 -38.30 24.32 5.61
N CYS A 222 -37.23 25.05 5.90
CA CYS A 222 -37.28 26.27 6.70
C CYS A 222 -37.44 27.47 5.78
N TYR A 223 -38.66 27.72 5.37
CA TYR A 223 -39.03 28.96 4.66
C TYR A 223 -39.04 30.11 5.67
N GLY A 224 -38.38 31.22 5.36
CA GLY A 224 -38.30 32.41 6.18
C GLY A 224 -36.98 32.59 6.92
N GLY A 225 -36.76 33.80 7.42
CA GLY A 225 -35.47 34.27 7.92
C GLY A 225 -35.07 33.85 9.33
N ASP A 226 -35.73 32.88 9.98
CA ASP A 226 -35.37 32.49 11.35
C ASP A 226 -34.02 31.75 11.40
N ILE A 227 -33.00 32.56 11.57
CA ILE A 227 -31.59 32.11 11.71
C ILE A 227 -31.43 31.23 12.96
N THR A 228 -32.17 31.52 14.04
CA THR A 228 -32.08 30.78 15.31
C THR A 228 -32.51 29.34 15.15
N ARG A 229 -33.65 29.11 14.45
CA ARG A 229 -34.14 27.77 14.14
C ARG A 229 -33.18 27.00 13.24
N LYS A 230 -32.64 27.63 12.20
CA LYS A 230 -31.64 27.02 11.33
C LYS A 230 -30.36 26.60 12.11
N ARG A 231 -29.88 27.45 13.01
CA ARG A 231 -28.73 27.15 13.88
C ARG A 231 -28.98 25.96 14.81
N LYS A 232 -30.17 25.89 15.44
CA LYS A 232 -30.56 24.74 16.28
C LYS A 232 -30.62 23.44 15.50
N LEU A 233 -31.15 23.44 14.27
CA LEU A 233 -31.17 22.25 13.42
C LEU A 233 -29.75 21.79 13.00
N TRP A 234 -28.86 22.71 12.65
CA TRP A 234 -27.46 22.39 12.36
C TRP A 234 -26.73 21.86 13.57
N ALA A 235 -26.92 22.45 14.76
CA ALA A 235 -26.34 21.99 16.00
C ALA A 235 -26.79 20.56 16.33
N LYS A 236 -28.08 20.25 16.22
CA LYS A 236 -28.63 18.91 16.42
C LYS A 236 -28.08 17.90 15.40
N GLN A 237 -27.91 18.29 14.12
CA GLN A 237 -27.30 17.46 13.11
C GLN A 237 -25.81 17.18 13.42
N LYS A 238 -25.08 18.20 13.87
CA LYS A 238 -23.65 18.06 14.28
C LYS A 238 -23.51 17.09 15.46
N GLU A 239 -24.36 17.22 16.47
CA GLU A 239 -24.37 16.34 17.63
C GLU A 239 -24.70 14.90 17.25
N GLY A 240 -25.74 14.68 16.42
CA GLY A 240 -26.07 13.36 15.89
C GLY A 240 -24.91 12.71 15.14
N LYS A 241 -24.20 13.46 14.31
CA LYS A 241 -22.98 12.97 13.62
C LYS A 241 -21.85 12.62 14.58
N LYS A 242 -21.68 13.40 15.65
CA LYS A 242 -20.67 13.10 16.68
C LYS A 242 -20.98 11.79 17.40
N ARG A 243 -22.26 11.54 17.72
CA ARG A 243 -22.70 10.26 18.31
C ARG A 243 -22.50 9.10 17.33
N MET A 244 -22.85 9.28 16.04
CA MET A 244 -22.62 8.24 15.02
C MET A 244 -21.15 7.90 14.84
N LYS A 245 -20.25 8.88 14.95
CA LYS A 245 -18.80 8.65 14.88
C LYS A 245 -18.29 7.78 16.03
N SER A 246 -18.86 7.91 17.23
CA SER A 246 -18.41 7.12 18.41
C SER A 246 -18.92 5.68 18.41
N ILE A 247 -19.89 5.33 17.57
CA ILE A 247 -20.54 4.01 17.53
C ILE A 247 -20.29 3.30 16.19
N GLY A 248 -20.11 4.08 15.10
CA GLY A 248 -20.02 3.55 13.75
C GLY A 248 -18.63 3.02 13.41
N GLN A 249 -18.57 1.81 12.88
CA GLN A 249 -17.38 1.31 12.20
C GLN A 249 -17.34 1.83 10.76
N VAL A 250 -16.14 2.04 10.23
CA VAL A 250 -15.97 2.44 8.82
C VAL A 250 -16.06 1.20 7.95
N ASP A 251 -16.99 1.20 7.02
CA ASP A 251 -17.09 0.16 6.00
C ASP A 251 -15.96 0.33 4.99
N ILE A 252 -15.12 -0.71 4.88
CA ILE A 252 -13.94 -0.74 4.03
C ILE A 252 -14.25 -1.63 2.84
N PRO A 253 -14.51 -1.06 1.65
CA PRO A 253 -14.78 -1.85 0.47
C PRO A 253 -13.51 -2.60 0.00
N GLN A 254 -13.70 -3.73 -0.64
CA GLN A 254 -12.61 -4.54 -1.21
C GLN A 254 -11.64 -3.73 -2.08
N LYS A 255 -12.16 -2.76 -2.84
CA LYS A 255 -11.35 -1.84 -3.66
C LYS A 255 -10.33 -1.02 -2.87
N ALA A 256 -10.52 -0.84 -1.55
CA ALA A 256 -9.57 -0.13 -0.71
C ALA A 256 -8.26 -0.91 -0.54
N PHE A 257 -8.33 -2.22 -0.47
CA PHE A 257 -7.13 -3.07 -0.39
C PHE A 257 -6.35 -3.04 -1.71
N LEU A 258 -7.05 -3.07 -2.84
CA LEU A 258 -6.42 -2.93 -4.16
C LEU A 258 -5.78 -1.53 -4.35
N ALA A 259 -6.39 -0.48 -3.82
CA ALA A 259 -5.86 0.88 -3.91
C ALA A 259 -4.51 1.06 -3.18
N VAL A 260 -4.23 0.25 -2.17
CA VAL A 260 -2.93 0.22 -1.47
C VAL A 260 -1.88 -0.53 -2.29
N LEU A 261 -2.30 -1.55 -3.06
CA LEU A 261 -1.44 -2.36 -3.93
C LEU A 261 -0.89 -1.59 -5.12
N ASP A 262 -1.73 -0.76 -5.70
CA ASP A 262 -1.40 -0.03 -6.91
C ASP A 262 -0.29 1.00 -6.62
N THR A 263 0.88 0.81 -7.26
CA THR A 263 2.04 1.70 -7.15
C THR A 263 2.10 2.70 -8.30
N GLY A 264 1.23 2.54 -9.30
CA GLY A 264 1.23 3.35 -10.52
C GLY A 264 0.91 4.83 -10.26
N ASP A 265 1.70 5.72 -10.86
CA ASP A 265 1.32 7.12 -11.02
C ASP A 265 0.12 7.19 -11.97
N GLU A 266 -1.05 7.61 -11.49
CA GLU A 266 -2.09 8.10 -12.39
C GLU A 266 -1.51 9.32 -13.13
N LYS A 267 -1.21 9.13 -14.43
CA LYS A 267 -1.03 10.25 -15.36
C LYS A 267 -2.36 10.93 -15.62
#